data_7c4883bd988619d33558b5eebf131b76
#
_entry.id   7c4883bd988619d33558b5eebf131b76
#
_cell.length_a   1.000
_cell.length_b   1.000
_cell.length_c   1.000
_cell.angle_alpha   90.00
_cell.angle_beta   90.00
_cell.angle_gamma   90.00
#
_symmetry.space_group_name_H-M   'P 1'
#
loop_
_entity.id
_entity.type
_entity.pdbx_description
1 polymer ?
#
loop_
_entity_poly.entity_id
_entity_poly.type
_entity_poly.pdbx_seq_one_letter_code
_entity_poly.pdbx_strand_id
1 'polypeptide(L)'
;DSRNDQHPTDMAMLQGARMVFAQETESGRAWAESKIKSLTGGDPVTARFMRQDFFTYLPKFKLLISGNHMPKLKNVDEAMRRRLYLVPFTQIFKGKDRDPHLAETLKHEYEAILKWIVDRAMAYEEEGLSPPLVVQEATSAYFESEDLFQQWLASCCDLDANPHGNPTQLFNS
;
A
#
# COMPACT_ATOMS: atom_id res chain seq x y z
N ASP A 1 -4.69 20.70 8.16
CA ASP A 1 -5.23 21.42 6.99
C ASP A 1 -4.14 21.59 5.93
N SER A 2 -3.69 20.52 5.33
CA SER A 2 -2.90 20.64 4.11
C SER A 2 -3.87 20.51 2.93
N ARG A 3 -4.38 21.61 2.47
CA ARG A 3 -4.96 21.79 1.15
C ARG A 3 -3.86 21.56 0.10
N ASN A 4 -3.47 20.32 -0.10
CA ASN A 4 -2.79 19.93 -1.28
C ASN A 4 -3.87 19.62 -2.32
N ASP A 5 -4.37 20.66 -2.97
CA ASP A 5 -5.09 20.58 -4.23
C ASP A 5 -4.13 19.95 -5.25
N GLN A 6 -4.07 18.62 -5.25
CA GLN A 6 -3.37 17.91 -6.32
C GLN A 6 -4.10 18.26 -7.60
N HIS A 7 -3.40 18.94 -8.48
CA HIS A 7 -3.93 19.36 -9.77
C HIS A 7 -4.50 18.14 -10.51
N PRO A 8 -5.67 18.27 -11.17
CA PRO A 8 -6.25 17.20 -12.00
C PRO A 8 -5.26 16.62 -13.02
N THR A 9 -4.22 17.35 -13.35
CA THR A 9 -3.12 16.96 -14.24
C THR A 9 -2.32 15.77 -13.71
N ASP A 10 -2.09 15.66 -12.39
CA ASP A 10 -1.34 14.53 -11.80
C ASP A 10 -2.05 13.21 -12.05
N MET A 11 -3.38 13.24 -11.97
CA MET A 11 -4.21 12.08 -12.26
C MET A 11 -4.24 11.75 -13.75
N ALA A 12 -4.15 12.77 -14.61
CA ALA A 12 -4.15 12.59 -16.07
C ALA A 12 -2.89 11.84 -16.55
N MET A 13 -1.75 12.03 -15.88
CA MET A 13 -0.50 11.35 -16.20
C MET A 13 -0.55 9.83 -15.96
N LEU A 14 -1.52 9.34 -15.16
CA LEU A 14 -1.67 7.92 -14.85
C LEU A 14 -2.48 7.17 -15.92
N GLN A 15 -3.06 7.87 -16.89
CA GLN A 15 -3.79 7.24 -17.99
C GLN A 15 -2.87 6.30 -18.78
N GLY A 16 -3.31 5.06 -18.95
CA GLY A 16 -2.57 4.04 -19.72
C GLY A 16 -1.38 3.42 -19.00
N ALA A 17 -1.03 3.89 -17.80
CA ALA A 17 0.01 3.26 -17.00
C ALA A 17 -0.36 1.81 -16.65
N ARG A 18 0.64 0.94 -16.59
CA ARG A 18 0.53 -0.46 -16.12
C ARG A 18 1.07 -0.61 -14.70
N MET A 19 2.05 0.21 -14.36
CA MET A 19 2.70 0.23 -13.06
C MET A 19 2.97 1.69 -12.67
N VAL A 20 2.71 2.04 -11.44
CA VAL A 20 2.98 3.36 -10.88
C VAL A 20 3.83 3.19 -9.64
N PHE A 21 4.98 3.85 -9.63
CA PHE A 21 5.86 3.92 -8.47
C PHE A 21 5.66 5.25 -7.76
N ALA A 22 5.44 5.18 -6.46
CA ALA A 22 5.44 6.31 -5.57
C ALA A 22 6.51 6.11 -4.49
N GLN A 23 7.16 7.18 -4.09
CA GLN A 23 8.12 7.17 -3.00
C GLN A 23 7.56 7.99 -1.84
N GLU A 24 7.48 7.38 -0.65
CA GLU A 24 7.13 8.07 0.57
C GLU A 24 8.41 8.58 1.23
N THR A 25 8.50 9.89 1.40
CA THR A 25 9.69 10.54 1.95
C THR A 25 9.46 11.14 3.34
N GLU A 26 8.21 11.30 3.76
CA GLU A 26 7.86 11.98 5.00
C GLU A 26 7.37 11.00 6.06
N SER A 27 8.02 11.04 7.23
CA SER A 27 7.60 10.27 8.40
C SER A 27 6.29 10.81 9.00
N GLY A 28 5.41 9.91 9.45
CA GLY A 28 4.19 10.27 10.18
C GLY A 28 3.01 10.73 9.33
N ARG A 29 3.13 10.68 8.01
CA ARG A 29 2.02 10.97 7.10
C ARG A 29 0.99 9.85 7.11
N ALA A 30 -0.28 10.20 7.05
CA ALA A 30 -1.35 9.23 6.90
C ALA A 30 -1.63 8.94 5.43
N TRP A 31 -2.05 7.72 5.13
CA TRP A 31 -2.50 7.32 3.81
C TRP A 31 -3.67 8.18 3.33
N ALA A 32 -3.66 8.55 2.06
CA ALA A 32 -4.83 9.08 1.38
C ALA A 32 -5.75 7.92 0.96
N GLU A 33 -6.36 7.26 1.94
CA GLU A 33 -7.09 5.98 1.78
C GLU A 33 -8.17 6.05 0.70
N SER A 34 -8.97 7.11 0.69
CA SER A 34 -10.02 7.31 -0.32
C SER A 34 -9.43 7.34 -1.72
N LYS A 35 -8.26 7.97 -1.89
CA LYS A 35 -7.58 8.04 -3.18
C LYS A 35 -7.00 6.69 -3.60
N ILE A 36 -6.40 5.96 -2.67
CA ILE A 36 -5.91 4.60 -2.94
C ILE A 36 -7.08 3.70 -3.35
N LYS A 37 -8.18 3.73 -2.60
CA LYS A 37 -9.39 2.95 -2.89
C LYS A 37 -9.94 3.27 -4.27
N SER A 38 -10.05 4.55 -4.64
CA SER A 38 -10.51 5.00 -5.97
C SER A 38 -9.57 4.53 -7.09
N LEU A 39 -8.26 4.68 -6.92
CA LEU A 39 -7.26 4.31 -7.93
C LEU A 39 -7.10 2.80 -8.13
N THR A 40 -7.43 2.01 -7.13
CA THR A 40 -7.25 0.54 -7.13
C THR A 40 -8.57 -0.24 -7.08
N GLY A 41 -9.70 0.47 -7.02
CA GLY A 41 -11.03 -0.12 -6.91
C GLY A 41 -11.64 -0.56 -8.23
N GLY A 42 -11.09 -0.11 -9.35
CA GLY A 42 -11.69 -0.31 -10.66
C GLY A 42 -12.74 0.75 -11.02
N ASP A 43 -12.82 1.83 -10.26
CA ASP A 43 -13.73 2.94 -10.54
C ASP A 43 -13.15 3.87 -11.62
N PRO A 44 -13.99 4.46 -12.47
CA PRO A 44 -13.54 5.45 -13.44
C PRO A 44 -13.01 6.71 -12.76
N VAL A 45 -11.88 7.21 -13.24
CA VAL A 45 -11.24 8.43 -12.76
C VAL A 45 -11.37 9.52 -13.80
N THR A 46 -11.90 10.68 -13.40
CA THR A 46 -11.99 11.87 -14.25
C THR A 46 -10.78 12.76 -13.98
N ALA A 47 -10.11 13.13 -15.05
CA ALA A 47 -8.88 13.94 -15.01
C ALA A 47 -8.86 14.91 -16.20
N ARG A 48 -7.90 15.83 -16.20
CA ARG A 48 -7.64 16.71 -17.35
C ARG A 48 -6.16 17.12 -17.38
N PHE A 49 -5.62 17.28 -18.57
CA PHE A 49 -4.37 18.01 -18.74
C PHE A 49 -4.63 19.53 -18.66
N MET A 50 -3.58 20.28 -18.38
CA MET A 50 -3.68 21.74 -18.30
C MET A 50 -4.21 22.29 -19.62
N ARG A 51 -5.24 23.15 -19.56
CA ARG A 51 -5.91 23.78 -20.71
C ARG A 51 -6.56 22.81 -21.70
N GLN A 52 -6.89 21.61 -21.27
CA GLN A 52 -7.65 20.64 -22.05
C GLN A 52 -8.96 20.29 -21.38
N ASP A 53 -9.86 19.66 -22.11
CA ASP A 53 -11.13 19.17 -21.60
C ASP A 53 -10.94 18.00 -20.65
N PHE A 54 -11.95 17.74 -19.82
CA PHE A 54 -11.96 16.57 -18.95
C PHE A 54 -12.13 15.29 -19.77
N PHE A 55 -11.45 14.26 -19.35
CA PHE A 55 -11.64 12.90 -19.83
C PHE A 55 -11.75 11.93 -18.66
N THR A 56 -12.35 10.78 -18.92
CA THR A 56 -12.49 9.72 -17.92
C THR A 56 -11.78 8.47 -18.41
N TYR A 57 -11.05 7.84 -17.51
CA TYR A 57 -10.35 6.57 -17.79
C TYR A 57 -10.49 5.59 -16.64
N LEU A 58 -10.33 4.30 -16.93
CA LEU A 58 -10.29 3.24 -15.94
C LEU A 58 -8.84 2.94 -15.57
N PRO A 59 -8.42 3.13 -14.30
CA PRO A 59 -7.09 2.75 -13.84
C PRO A 59 -6.85 1.24 -14.01
N LYS A 60 -5.75 0.87 -14.63
CA LYS A 60 -5.35 -0.54 -14.84
C LYS A 60 -3.96 -0.85 -14.24
N PHE A 61 -3.35 0.12 -13.60
CA PHE A 61 -2.02 -0.02 -13.05
C PHE A 61 -2.00 -0.71 -11.69
N LYS A 62 -0.87 -1.28 -11.35
CA LYS A 62 -0.50 -1.67 -9.99
C LYS A 62 0.27 -0.52 -9.35
N LEU A 63 -0.08 -0.18 -8.11
CA LEU A 63 0.58 0.88 -7.35
C LEU A 63 1.62 0.25 -6.43
N LEU A 64 2.88 0.63 -6.61
CA LEU A 64 3.98 0.27 -5.72
C LEU A 64 4.43 1.52 -4.98
N ILE A 65 4.49 1.42 -3.67
CA ILE A 65 4.95 2.52 -2.81
C ILE A 65 6.17 2.04 -2.06
N SER A 66 7.28 2.75 -2.20
CA SER A 66 8.49 2.48 -1.42
C SER A 66 8.72 3.59 -0.40
N GLY A 67 9.14 3.21 0.81
CA GLY A 67 9.40 4.17 1.87
C GLY A 67 10.15 3.53 3.03
N ASN A 68 10.75 4.36 3.86
CA ASN A 68 11.45 3.92 5.07
C ASN A 68 10.52 3.89 6.29
N HIS A 69 9.32 4.45 6.16
CA HIS A 69 8.34 4.54 7.24
C HIS A 69 7.01 4.00 6.77
N MET A 70 6.32 3.31 7.64
CA MET A 70 4.95 2.89 7.40
C MET A 70 4.01 4.06 7.65
N PRO A 71 3.23 4.50 6.65
CA PRO A 71 2.23 5.56 6.84
C PRO A 71 1.10 5.10 7.75
N LYS A 72 0.53 6.02 8.52
CA LYS A 72 -0.60 5.72 9.40
C LYS A 72 -1.88 5.47 8.62
N LEU A 73 -2.70 4.55 9.11
CA LEU A 73 -4.08 4.34 8.67
C LEU A 73 -5.04 5.09 9.61
N LYS A 74 -6.00 5.79 9.02
CA LYS A 74 -7.08 6.41 9.80
C LYS A 74 -8.17 5.41 10.14
N ASN A 75 -8.42 4.49 9.20
CA ASN A 75 -9.41 3.42 9.36
C ASN A 75 -8.86 2.11 8.85
N VAL A 76 -8.89 1.09 9.70
CA VAL A 76 -8.53 -0.27 9.34
C VAL A 76 -9.80 -0.98 8.88
N ASP A 77 -10.09 -0.91 7.58
CA ASP A 77 -11.25 -1.56 6.98
C ASP A 77 -10.86 -2.66 5.99
N GLU A 78 -11.79 -3.58 5.71
CA GLU A 78 -11.61 -4.66 4.75
C GLU A 78 -11.26 -4.16 3.34
N ALA A 79 -11.71 -2.95 2.97
CA ALA A 79 -11.39 -2.39 1.68
C ALA A 79 -9.89 -2.05 1.54
N MET A 80 -9.23 -1.65 2.62
CA MET A 80 -7.77 -1.47 2.64
C MET A 80 -7.04 -2.80 2.79
N ARG A 81 -7.51 -3.69 3.67
CA ARG A 81 -6.88 -5.00 3.91
C ARG A 81 -6.69 -5.80 2.63
N ARG A 82 -7.69 -5.89 1.78
CA ARG A 82 -7.63 -6.65 0.51
C ARG A 82 -6.82 -5.98 -0.61
N ARG A 83 -6.31 -4.75 -0.41
CA ARG A 83 -5.60 -3.97 -1.43
C ARG A 83 -4.13 -3.77 -1.13
N LEU A 84 -3.75 -3.89 0.13
CA LEU A 84 -2.40 -3.59 0.59
C LEU A 84 -1.64 -4.87 0.90
N TYR A 85 -0.45 -4.98 0.36
CA TYR A 85 0.54 -5.98 0.72
C TYR A 85 1.81 -5.28 1.16
N LEU A 86 2.23 -5.51 2.39
CA LEU A 86 3.49 -4.98 2.91
C LEU A 86 4.62 -5.98 2.63
N VAL A 87 5.54 -5.58 1.76
CA VAL A 87 6.73 -6.39 1.45
C VAL A 87 7.90 -5.89 2.30
N PRO A 88 8.33 -6.62 3.35
CA PRO A 88 9.36 -6.17 4.24
C PRO A 88 10.76 -6.37 3.64
N PHE A 89 11.53 -5.28 3.52
CA PHE A 89 12.94 -5.28 3.18
C PHE A 89 13.76 -5.01 4.45
N THR A 90 14.08 -6.06 5.19
CA THR A 90 14.72 -5.95 6.51
C THR A 90 16.23 -6.07 6.47
N GLN A 91 16.78 -6.54 5.35
CA GLN A 91 18.22 -6.73 5.21
C GLN A 91 18.94 -5.39 4.99
N ILE A 92 19.95 -5.12 5.81
CA ILE A 92 20.78 -3.93 5.70
C ILE A 92 22.19 -4.34 5.29
N PHE A 93 22.63 -3.88 4.13
CA PHE A 93 23.98 -4.09 3.63
C PHE A 93 24.91 -2.96 4.09
N LYS A 94 25.94 -3.28 4.87
CA LYS A 94 26.90 -2.32 5.43
C LYS A 94 28.33 -2.71 5.11
N GLY A 95 29.19 -1.71 5.02
CA GLY A 95 30.64 -1.90 4.86
C GLY A 95 30.97 -2.72 3.60
N LYS A 96 31.59 -3.88 3.79
CA LYS A 96 32.05 -4.76 2.70
C LYS A 96 30.92 -5.45 1.92
N ASP A 97 29.76 -5.57 2.54
CA ASP A 97 28.59 -6.23 1.93
C ASP A 97 27.81 -5.28 1.00
N ARG A 98 28.18 -4.01 1.01
CA ARG A 98 27.58 -3.01 0.12
C ARG A 98 28.34 -2.99 -1.21
N ASP A 99 27.63 -3.34 -2.29
CA ASP A 99 28.13 -3.16 -3.65
C ASP A 99 27.78 -1.77 -4.20
N PRO A 100 28.75 -0.86 -4.35
CA PRO A 100 28.51 0.46 -4.91
C PRO A 100 28.17 0.44 -6.41
N HIS A 101 28.46 -0.64 -7.11
CA HIS A 101 28.25 -0.83 -8.55
C HIS A 101 27.07 -1.75 -8.87
N LEU A 102 26.25 -2.10 -7.89
CA LEU A 102 25.11 -3.02 -8.06
C LEU A 102 24.23 -2.66 -9.25
N ALA A 103 23.95 -1.37 -9.44
CA ALA A 103 23.12 -0.90 -10.55
C ALA A 103 23.75 -1.23 -11.93
N GLU A 104 25.05 -1.12 -12.05
CA GLU A 104 25.78 -1.47 -13.28
C GLU A 104 25.84 -2.98 -13.47
N THR A 105 26.09 -3.72 -12.42
CA THR A 105 26.07 -5.20 -12.43
C THR A 105 24.73 -5.72 -12.90
N LEU A 106 23.61 -5.21 -12.38
CA LEU A 106 22.26 -5.60 -12.76
C LEU A 106 21.94 -5.33 -14.24
N LYS A 107 22.57 -4.33 -14.88
CA LYS A 107 22.38 -4.11 -16.33
C LYS A 107 22.86 -5.29 -17.17
N HIS A 108 23.89 -5.99 -16.74
CA HIS A 108 24.40 -7.18 -17.43
C HIS A 108 23.51 -8.42 -17.21
N GLU A 109 22.58 -8.35 -16.25
CA GLU A 109 21.66 -9.44 -15.91
C GLU A 109 20.22 -9.19 -16.43
N TYR A 110 19.97 -8.15 -17.22
CA TYR A 110 18.63 -7.78 -17.66
C TYR A 110 17.87 -8.91 -18.38
N GLU A 111 18.55 -9.72 -19.15
CA GLU A 111 17.93 -10.87 -19.84
C GLU A 111 17.42 -11.92 -18.84
N ALA A 112 18.22 -12.22 -17.83
CA ALA A 112 17.84 -13.16 -16.77
C ALA A 112 16.70 -12.59 -15.89
N ILE A 113 16.76 -11.30 -15.58
CA ILE A 113 15.72 -10.60 -14.84
C ILE A 113 14.40 -10.60 -15.63
N LEU A 114 14.45 -10.29 -16.93
CA LEU A 114 13.27 -10.34 -17.79
C LEU A 114 12.67 -11.74 -17.86
N LYS A 115 13.50 -12.75 -18.05
CA LYS A 115 13.06 -14.15 -18.05
C LYS A 115 12.34 -14.48 -16.74
N TRP A 116 12.94 -14.13 -15.59
CA TRP A 116 12.33 -14.36 -14.28
C TRP A 116 10.98 -13.66 -14.14
N ILE A 117 10.85 -12.41 -14.61
CA ILE A 117 9.58 -11.66 -14.58
C ILE A 117 8.51 -12.38 -15.42
N VAL A 118 8.87 -12.85 -16.64
CA VAL A 118 7.95 -13.56 -17.51
C VAL A 118 7.51 -14.88 -16.89
N ASP A 119 8.45 -15.67 -16.35
CA ASP A 119 8.14 -16.94 -15.66
C ASP A 119 7.17 -16.72 -14.49
N ARG A 120 7.36 -15.62 -13.71
CA ARG A 120 6.45 -15.28 -12.61
C ARG A 120 5.09 -14.78 -13.10
N ALA A 121 5.04 -14.06 -14.21
CA ALA A 121 3.78 -13.64 -14.79
C ALA A 121 2.95 -14.84 -15.29
N MET A 122 3.59 -15.84 -15.88
CA MET A 122 2.94 -17.09 -16.28
C MET A 122 2.40 -17.86 -15.07
N ALA A 123 3.19 -17.98 -14.01
CA ALA A 123 2.74 -18.62 -12.77
C ALA A 123 1.55 -17.86 -12.14
N TYR A 124 1.56 -16.54 -12.21
CA TYR A 124 0.44 -15.73 -11.73
C TYR A 124 -0.87 -15.98 -12.51
N GLU A 125 -0.80 -16.19 -13.81
CA GLU A 125 -1.98 -16.51 -14.63
C GLU A 125 -2.59 -17.87 -14.26
N GLU A 126 -1.76 -18.81 -13.83
CA GLU A 126 -2.19 -20.17 -13.45
C GLU A 126 -2.66 -20.25 -11.99
N GLU A 127 -1.91 -19.65 -11.08
CA GLU A 127 -2.07 -19.82 -9.62
C GLU A 127 -2.74 -18.62 -8.94
N GLY A 128 -2.82 -17.47 -9.64
CA GLY A 128 -3.23 -16.21 -9.05
C GLY A 128 -2.16 -15.58 -8.14
N LEU A 129 -2.56 -14.56 -7.37
CA LEU A 129 -1.66 -13.91 -6.43
C LEU A 129 -1.58 -14.74 -5.13
N SER A 130 -0.44 -15.35 -4.90
CA SER A 130 -0.13 -16.12 -3.68
C SER A 130 1.01 -15.44 -2.92
N PRO A 131 0.70 -14.50 -2.00
CA PRO A 131 1.74 -13.80 -1.25
C PRO A 131 2.45 -14.78 -0.30
N PRO A 132 3.80 -14.72 -0.22
CA PRO A 132 4.57 -15.52 0.74
C PRO A 132 4.16 -15.23 2.17
N LEU A 133 4.38 -16.20 3.09
CA LEU A 133 4.01 -16.08 4.50
C LEU A 133 4.59 -14.81 5.15
N VAL A 134 5.85 -14.47 4.86
CA VAL A 134 6.52 -13.27 5.37
C VAL A 134 5.78 -11.98 4.98
N VAL A 135 5.16 -11.93 3.81
CA VAL A 135 4.36 -10.78 3.36
C VAL A 135 2.98 -10.77 4.04
N GLN A 136 2.38 -11.94 4.23
CA GLN A 136 1.10 -12.07 4.94
C GLN A 136 1.25 -11.64 6.40
N GLU A 137 2.25 -12.15 7.10
CA GLU A 137 2.54 -11.81 8.50
C GLU A 137 2.86 -10.31 8.66
N ALA A 138 3.73 -9.76 7.82
CA ALA A 138 4.07 -8.35 7.88
C ALA A 138 2.85 -7.45 7.61
N THR A 139 1.99 -7.86 6.68
CA THR A 139 0.75 -7.13 6.37
C THR A 139 -0.23 -7.19 7.53
N SER A 140 -0.44 -8.35 8.14
CA SER A 140 -1.31 -8.52 9.31
C SER A 140 -0.82 -7.71 10.50
N ALA A 141 0.47 -7.83 10.83
CA ALA A 141 1.08 -7.06 11.92
C ALA A 141 0.95 -5.54 11.73
N TYR A 142 1.09 -5.06 10.50
CA TYR A 142 0.88 -3.66 10.19
C TYR A 142 -0.57 -3.22 10.47
N PHE A 143 -1.57 -3.96 9.99
CA PHE A 143 -2.97 -3.63 10.24
C PHE A 143 -3.33 -3.72 11.73
N GLU A 144 -2.81 -4.70 12.45
CA GLU A 144 -3.00 -4.83 13.90
C GLU A 144 -2.39 -3.64 14.66
N SER A 145 -1.21 -3.17 14.24
CA SER A 145 -0.57 -2.01 14.85
C SER A 145 -1.28 -0.68 14.61
N GLU A 146 -2.09 -0.58 13.57
CA GLU A 146 -2.87 0.60 13.22
C GLU A 146 -4.31 0.55 13.75
N ASP A 147 -4.79 -0.60 14.23
CA ASP A 147 -6.14 -0.79 14.77
C ASP A 147 -6.18 -0.44 16.28
N LEU A 148 -6.18 0.85 16.56
CA LEU A 148 -6.21 1.34 17.93
C LEU A 148 -7.45 0.89 18.70
N PHE A 149 -8.57 0.69 18.02
CA PHE A 149 -9.80 0.23 18.65
C PHE A 149 -9.68 -1.22 19.13
N GLN A 150 -9.17 -2.10 18.29
CA GLN A 150 -8.92 -3.50 18.67
C GLN A 150 -7.86 -3.61 19.78
N GLN A 151 -6.80 -2.78 19.72
CA GLN A 151 -5.80 -2.74 20.78
C GLN A 151 -6.40 -2.30 22.10
N TRP A 152 -7.27 -1.27 22.09
CA TRP A 152 -7.98 -0.83 23.29
C TRP A 152 -8.91 -1.91 23.81
N LEU A 153 -9.69 -2.57 22.96
CA LEU A 153 -10.56 -3.71 23.35
C LEU A 153 -9.74 -4.81 24.01
N ALA A 154 -8.63 -5.20 23.42
CA ALA A 154 -7.78 -6.28 23.94
C ALA A 154 -7.11 -5.93 25.26
N SER A 155 -6.82 -4.65 25.53
CA SER A 155 -6.13 -4.20 26.74
C SER A 155 -7.07 -3.78 27.89
N CYS A 156 -8.28 -3.33 27.58
CA CYS A 156 -9.18 -2.69 28.53
C CYS A 156 -10.51 -3.45 28.72
N CYS A 157 -10.83 -4.42 27.88
CA CYS A 157 -12.11 -5.12 27.91
C CYS A 157 -11.91 -6.64 28.00
N ASP A 158 -12.56 -7.26 28.97
CA ASP A 158 -12.77 -8.70 28.98
C ASP A 158 -13.98 -9.02 28.09
N LEU A 159 -13.74 -9.65 26.96
CA LEU A 159 -14.79 -10.11 26.06
C LEU A 159 -15.41 -11.42 26.60
N ASP A 160 -16.20 -11.30 27.66
CA ASP A 160 -16.94 -12.43 28.22
C ASP A 160 -18.19 -12.74 27.40
N ALA A 161 -18.62 -14.00 27.43
CA ALA A 161 -19.75 -14.52 26.63
C ALA A 161 -21.12 -13.90 27.00
N ASN A 162 -21.18 -13.01 27.99
CA ASN A 162 -22.40 -12.38 28.47
C ASN A 162 -22.21 -10.86 28.66
N PRO A 163 -22.16 -10.07 27.57
CA PRO A 163 -21.80 -8.65 27.62
C PRO A 163 -22.94 -7.83 28.20
N HIS A 164 -22.82 -7.44 29.46
CA HIS A 164 -23.61 -6.38 30.08
C HIS A 164 -22.72 -5.21 30.45
N GLY A 165 -22.38 -4.38 29.47
CA GLY A 165 -21.68 -3.12 29.68
C GLY A 165 -22.64 -1.93 29.55
N ASN A 166 -22.65 -1.02 30.51
CA ASN A 166 -23.31 0.25 30.36
C ASN A 166 -22.39 1.18 29.53
N PRO A 167 -22.85 1.70 28.37
CA PRO A 167 -22.04 2.58 27.51
C PRO A 167 -21.46 3.79 28.26
N THR A 168 -22.16 4.33 29.25
CA THR A 168 -21.71 5.46 30.05
C THR A 168 -20.54 5.09 30.99
N GLN A 169 -20.44 3.86 31.43
CA GLN A 169 -19.32 3.39 32.25
C GLN A 169 -18.07 3.14 31.42
N LEU A 170 -18.24 2.65 30.20
CA LEU A 170 -17.14 2.47 29.22
C LEU A 170 -16.52 3.80 28.79
N PHE A 171 -17.28 4.87 28.79
CA PHE A 171 -16.80 6.19 28.38
C PHE A 171 -16.04 6.93 29.47
N ASN A 172 -16.19 6.54 30.73
CA ASN A 172 -15.61 7.19 31.92
C ASN A 172 -14.43 6.39 32.52
N SER A 173 -14.05 5.27 31.93
CA SER A 173 -12.88 4.47 32.31
C SER A 173 -11.65 4.84 31.48
#